data_8ecc14729f03b44ff4c572bc2de775bd
#
_entry.id   8ecc14729f03b44ff4c572bc2de775bd
#
_cell.length_a   1.000
_cell.length_b   1.000
_cell.length_c   1.000
_cell.angle_alpha   90.00
_cell.angle_beta   90.00
_cell.angle_gamma   90.00
#
_symmetry.space_group_name_H-M   'P 1'
#
loop_
_entity.id
_entity.type
_entity.pdbx_description
1 polymer ?
#
loop_
_entity_poly.entity_id
_entity_poly.type
_entity_poly.pdbx_seq_one_letter_code
_entity_poly.pdbx_strand_id
1 'polypeptide(L)'
;MEFDSVIAEYVQKHTIADQKFRGGYLYQISLIEAYLGGMIASWFFQENLEKRQALVGYIINDINFNQKIKIFFKILKNHYSELYEKYPNLSKDFEEVRNLRNILAHSRLDTSIDYLSTKPENIRFEFYKNGRMEHHIFTSELIRQKLIESNTLFVQLSEIMVGISGDDSYKVKTTYHDSERKTESLQR
;
A
#
# COMPACT_ATOMS: atom_id res chain seq x y z
N MET A 1 36.85 -17.36 -2.71
CA MET A 1 36.33 -17.40 -1.33
C MET A 1 35.90 -16.03 -0.80
N GLU A 2 36.70 -14.95 -0.87
CA GLU A 2 36.32 -13.63 -0.35
C GLU A 2 35.19 -12.97 -1.19
N PHE A 3 35.21 -13.08 -2.51
CA PHE A 3 34.20 -12.52 -3.42
C PHE A 3 32.83 -13.17 -3.19
N ASP A 4 32.76 -14.49 -3.01
CA ASP A 4 31.53 -15.22 -2.78
C ASP A 4 30.86 -14.83 -1.46
N SER A 5 31.66 -14.56 -0.41
CA SER A 5 31.13 -14.12 0.89
C SER A 5 30.52 -12.71 0.83
N VAL A 6 31.11 -11.79 0.07
CA VAL A 6 30.60 -10.43 -0.15
C VAL A 6 29.28 -10.48 -0.92
N ILE A 7 29.20 -11.26 -1.99
CA ILE A 7 27.95 -11.43 -2.75
C ILE A 7 26.84 -12.00 -1.87
N ALA A 8 27.14 -13.03 -1.07
CA ALA A 8 26.17 -13.63 -0.15
C ALA A 8 25.62 -12.63 0.88
N GLU A 9 26.49 -11.76 1.41
CA GLU A 9 26.05 -10.68 2.31
C GLU A 9 25.07 -9.71 1.64
N TYR A 10 25.37 -9.27 0.40
CA TYR A 10 24.46 -8.40 -0.36
C TYR A 10 23.14 -9.08 -0.70
N VAL A 11 23.14 -10.35 -1.10
CA VAL A 11 21.91 -11.13 -1.29
C VAL A 11 21.06 -11.11 -0.04
N GLN A 12 21.66 -11.42 1.12
CA GLN A 12 20.91 -11.42 2.39
C GLN A 12 20.36 -10.03 2.74
N LYS A 13 21.18 -8.98 2.64
CA LYS A 13 20.78 -7.59 2.91
C LYS A 13 19.60 -7.17 2.05
N HIS A 14 19.68 -7.41 0.73
CA HIS A 14 18.63 -7.03 -0.22
C HIS A 14 17.36 -7.86 -0.03
N THR A 15 17.49 -9.15 0.27
CA THR A 15 16.35 -10.03 0.57
C THR A 15 15.57 -9.54 1.80
N ILE A 16 16.27 -9.19 2.89
CA ILE A 16 15.64 -8.66 4.10
C ILE A 16 14.95 -7.31 3.81
N ALA A 17 15.60 -6.42 3.04
CA ALA A 17 15.03 -5.14 2.67
C ALA A 17 13.78 -5.30 1.77
N ASP A 18 13.82 -6.22 0.79
CA ASP A 18 12.66 -6.56 -0.05
C ASP A 18 11.51 -7.12 0.79
N GLN A 19 11.77 -8.09 1.67
CA GLN A 19 10.73 -8.69 2.52
C GLN A 19 10.04 -7.64 3.40
N LYS A 20 10.81 -6.74 4.00
CA LYS A 20 10.27 -5.64 4.83
C LYS A 20 9.43 -4.67 4.01
N PHE A 21 9.93 -4.23 2.86
CA PHE A 21 9.22 -3.28 2.00
C PHE A 21 7.97 -3.91 1.39
N ARG A 22 8.14 -5.03 0.69
CA ARG A 22 7.04 -5.73 0.00
C ARG A 22 5.97 -6.18 1.00
N GLY A 23 6.38 -6.81 2.11
CA GLY A 23 5.46 -7.26 3.15
C GLY A 23 4.70 -6.11 3.80
N GLY A 24 5.38 -5.03 4.19
CA GLY A 24 4.76 -3.85 4.79
C GLY A 24 3.82 -3.14 3.83
N TYR A 25 4.25 -2.93 2.58
CA TYR A 25 3.43 -2.25 1.57
C TYR A 25 2.19 -3.06 1.18
N LEU A 26 2.34 -4.35 0.85
CA LEU A 26 1.21 -5.20 0.47
C LEU A 26 0.22 -5.39 1.63
N TYR A 27 0.70 -5.43 2.88
CA TYR A 27 -0.17 -5.43 4.04
C TYR A 27 -1.01 -4.14 4.12
N GLN A 28 -0.43 -2.96 3.94
CA GLN A 28 -1.19 -1.71 3.92
C GLN A 28 -2.23 -1.69 2.79
N ILE A 29 -1.89 -2.20 1.61
CA ILE A 29 -2.85 -2.29 0.50
C ILE A 29 -4.00 -3.24 0.82
N SER A 30 -3.75 -4.35 1.51
CA SER A 30 -4.82 -5.25 1.95
C SER A 30 -5.77 -4.59 2.94
N LEU A 31 -5.27 -3.72 3.83
CA LEU A 31 -6.11 -2.91 4.71
C LEU A 31 -6.95 -1.90 3.93
N ILE A 32 -6.34 -1.18 2.96
CA ILE A 32 -7.06 -0.25 2.08
C ILE A 32 -8.17 -0.99 1.31
N GLU A 33 -7.87 -2.16 0.78
CA GLU A 33 -8.84 -2.98 0.06
C GLU A 33 -9.99 -3.44 0.95
N ALA A 34 -9.70 -3.86 2.19
CA ALA A 34 -10.71 -4.24 3.17
C ALA A 34 -11.60 -3.04 3.56
N TYR A 35 -11.01 -1.86 3.75
CA TYR A 35 -11.76 -0.63 4.02
C TYR A 35 -12.71 -0.25 2.88
N LEU A 36 -12.25 -0.32 1.62
CA LEU A 36 -13.11 -0.10 0.46
C LEU A 36 -14.30 -1.07 0.44
N GLY A 37 -14.04 -2.34 0.71
CA GLY A 37 -15.09 -3.35 0.82
C GLY A 37 -16.12 -3.02 1.90
N GLY A 38 -15.62 -2.62 3.08
CA GLY A 38 -16.45 -2.19 4.21
C GLY A 38 -17.29 -0.96 3.89
N MET A 39 -16.71 0.08 3.24
CA MET A 39 -17.42 1.28 2.83
C MET A 39 -18.51 0.99 1.81
N ILE A 40 -18.24 0.17 0.81
CA ILE A 40 -19.22 -0.26 -0.17
C ILE A 40 -20.38 -0.98 0.53
N ALA A 41 -20.08 -1.94 1.40
CA ALA A 41 -21.11 -2.68 2.11
C ALA A 41 -21.93 -1.80 3.07
N SER A 42 -21.29 -0.85 3.75
CA SER A 42 -21.96 0.10 4.64
C SER A 42 -22.88 1.05 3.88
N TRP A 43 -22.51 1.46 2.68
CA TRP A 43 -23.37 2.28 1.84
C TRP A 43 -24.67 1.55 1.43
N PHE A 44 -24.59 0.24 1.09
CA PHE A 44 -25.76 -0.56 0.74
C PHE A 44 -26.66 -0.91 1.93
N PHE A 45 -26.08 -1.15 3.12
CA PHE A 45 -26.78 -1.67 4.28
C PHE A 45 -26.39 -0.94 5.57
N GLN A 46 -26.68 0.38 5.66
CA GLN A 46 -26.25 1.26 6.74
C GLN A 46 -26.55 0.73 8.15
N GLU A 47 -27.74 0.17 8.37
CA GLU A 47 -28.21 -0.25 9.70
C GLU A 47 -28.19 -1.77 9.92
N ASN A 48 -27.86 -2.56 8.91
CA ASN A 48 -27.95 -4.02 8.99
C ASN A 48 -26.56 -4.69 8.89
N LEU A 49 -25.97 -4.95 10.07
CA LEU A 49 -24.63 -5.55 10.17
C LEU A 49 -24.56 -6.93 9.51
N GLU A 50 -25.60 -7.78 9.68
CA GLU A 50 -25.63 -9.13 9.11
C GLU A 50 -25.61 -9.08 7.57
N LYS A 51 -26.43 -8.21 6.97
CA LYS A 51 -26.43 -8.01 5.51
C LYS A 51 -25.13 -7.41 5.00
N ARG A 52 -24.49 -6.50 5.77
CA ARG A 52 -23.15 -6.00 5.42
C ARG A 52 -22.12 -7.12 5.38
N GLN A 53 -22.09 -7.96 6.41
CA GLN A 53 -21.17 -9.10 6.48
C GLN A 53 -21.44 -10.11 5.35
N ALA A 54 -22.71 -10.39 5.06
CA ALA A 54 -23.08 -11.27 3.95
C ALA A 54 -22.65 -10.70 2.60
N LEU A 55 -22.86 -9.38 2.35
CA LEU A 55 -22.41 -8.73 1.12
C LEU A 55 -20.87 -8.80 0.96
N VAL A 56 -20.12 -8.53 2.04
CA VAL A 56 -18.67 -8.64 2.04
C VAL A 56 -18.24 -10.08 1.76
N GLY A 57 -18.81 -11.06 2.46
CA GLY A 57 -18.42 -12.47 2.35
C GLY A 57 -18.75 -13.09 1.00
N TYR A 58 -19.93 -12.79 0.44
CA TYR A 58 -20.42 -13.47 -0.76
C TYR A 58 -20.14 -12.73 -2.08
N ILE A 59 -19.86 -11.43 -2.01
CA ILE A 59 -19.75 -10.61 -3.24
C ILE A 59 -18.47 -9.78 -3.23
N ILE A 60 -18.26 -8.96 -2.20
CA ILE A 60 -17.19 -7.95 -2.21
C ILE A 60 -15.80 -8.61 -2.21
N ASN A 61 -15.62 -9.73 -1.53
CA ASN A 61 -14.33 -10.44 -1.50
C ASN A 61 -13.94 -11.02 -2.87
N ASP A 62 -14.91 -11.33 -3.74
CA ASP A 62 -14.66 -11.82 -5.09
C ASP A 62 -14.41 -10.69 -6.11
N ILE A 63 -14.70 -9.44 -5.74
CA ILE A 63 -14.45 -8.29 -6.59
C ILE A 63 -12.98 -7.87 -6.43
N ASN A 64 -12.27 -7.73 -7.56
CA ASN A 64 -10.87 -7.29 -7.53
C ASN A 64 -10.72 -5.82 -7.09
N PHE A 65 -9.51 -5.45 -6.62
CA PHE A 65 -9.21 -4.13 -6.07
C PHE A 65 -9.62 -2.98 -7.01
N ASN A 66 -9.34 -3.08 -8.31
CA ASN A 66 -9.69 -2.05 -9.29
C ASN A 66 -11.21 -1.85 -9.42
N GLN A 67 -11.98 -2.93 -9.35
CA GLN A 67 -13.44 -2.85 -9.38
C GLN A 67 -13.99 -2.22 -8.10
N LYS A 68 -13.44 -2.55 -6.92
CA LYS A 68 -13.78 -1.89 -5.64
C LYS A 68 -13.54 -0.39 -5.72
N ILE A 69 -12.39 0.05 -6.25
CA ILE A 69 -12.09 1.48 -6.48
C ILE A 69 -13.14 2.13 -7.37
N LYS A 70 -13.50 1.51 -8.49
CA LYS A 70 -14.53 2.05 -9.41
C LYS A 70 -15.90 2.19 -8.76
N ILE A 71 -16.33 1.20 -7.98
CA ILE A 71 -17.61 1.25 -7.26
C ILE A 71 -17.57 2.36 -6.22
N PHE A 72 -16.51 2.44 -5.43
CA PHE A 72 -16.32 3.46 -4.42
C PHE A 72 -16.40 4.87 -5.00
N PHE A 73 -15.72 5.18 -6.11
CA PHE A 73 -15.79 6.48 -6.76
C PHE A 73 -17.20 6.80 -7.33
N LYS A 74 -17.92 5.79 -7.81
CA LYS A 74 -19.34 6.00 -8.21
C LYS A 74 -20.19 6.39 -7.02
N ILE A 75 -20.01 5.73 -5.87
CA ILE A 75 -20.72 6.06 -4.63
C ILE A 75 -20.39 7.50 -4.21
N LEU A 76 -19.10 7.85 -4.11
CA LEU A 76 -18.68 9.20 -3.70
C LEU A 76 -19.24 10.28 -4.61
N LYS A 77 -19.07 10.15 -5.92
CA LYS A 77 -19.52 11.16 -6.90
C LYS A 77 -21.03 11.37 -6.90
N ASN A 78 -21.80 10.31 -6.73
CA ASN A 78 -23.25 10.38 -6.86
C ASN A 78 -23.98 10.71 -5.56
N HIS A 79 -23.36 10.40 -4.40
CA HIS A 79 -24.06 10.48 -3.10
C HIS A 79 -23.32 11.30 -2.05
N TYR A 80 -22.01 11.57 -2.26
CA TYR A 80 -21.16 12.30 -1.31
C TYR A 80 -20.21 13.25 -2.06
N SER A 81 -20.77 14.11 -2.92
CA SER A 81 -20.00 15.03 -3.78
C SER A 81 -19.06 15.93 -2.98
N GLU A 82 -19.50 16.42 -1.82
CA GLU A 82 -18.66 17.26 -0.94
C GLU A 82 -17.43 16.50 -0.43
N LEU A 83 -17.59 15.22 -0.06
CA LEU A 83 -16.43 14.38 0.32
C LEU A 83 -15.52 14.10 -0.88
N TYR A 84 -16.09 13.91 -2.06
CA TYR A 84 -15.29 13.73 -3.28
C TYR A 84 -14.46 14.98 -3.61
N GLU A 85 -15.04 16.17 -3.50
CA GLU A 85 -14.36 17.45 -3.76
C GLU A 85 -13.31 17.79 -2.70
N LYS A 86 -13.52 17.35 -1.45
CA LYS A 86 -12.53 17.52 -0.36
C LYS A 86 -11.21 16.81 -0.63
N TYR A 87 -11.20 15.74 -1.42
CA TYR A 87 -9.99 14.94 -1.72
C TYR A 87 -9.70 14.88 -3.23
N PRO A 88 -9.28 15.99 -3.87
CA PRO A 88 -9.15 16.08 -5.32
C PRO A 88 -8.10 15.13 -5.92
N ASN A 89 -7.10 14.75 -5.14
CA ASN A 89 -6.02 13.84 -5.57
C ASN A 89 -6.32 12.36 -5.34
N LEU A 90 -7.42 12.02 -4.68
CA LEU A 90 -7.74 10.66 -4.26
C LEU A 90 -7.69 9.63 -5.41
N SER A 91 -8.15 10.03 -6.61
CA SER A 91 -8.10 9.14 -7.80
C SER A 91 -6.67 8.84 -8.24
N LYS A 92 -5.79 9.85 -8.20
CA LYS A 92 -4.37 9.72 -8.53
C LYS A 92 -3.66 8.86 -7.49
N ASP A 93 -3.95 9.08 -6.21
CA ASP A 93 -3.34 8.34 -5.11
C ASP A 93 -3.68 6.85 -5.20
N PHE A 94 -4.93 6.51 -5.53
CA PHE A 94 -5.32 5.12 -5.81
C PHE A 94 -4.62 4.53 -7.02
N GLU A 95 -4.42 5.30 -8.08
CA GLU A 95 -3.70 4.84 -9.27
C GLU A 95 -2.25 4.51 -8.95
N GLU A 96 -1.56 5.38 -8.22
CA GLU A 96 -0.17 5.18 -7.80
C GLU A 96 -0.04 3.95 -6.90
N VAL A 97 -0.90 3.81 -5.90
CA VAL A 97 -0.93 2.66 -5.01
C VAL A 97 -1.16 1.35 -5.78
N ARG A 98 -2.13 1.32 -6.69
CA ARG A 98 -2.42 0.16 -7.55
C ARG A 98 -1.23 -0.21 -8.43
N ASN A 99 -0.60 0.78 -9.06
CA ASN A 99 0.54 0.54 -9.94
C ASN A 99 1.74 -0.03 -9.18
N LEU A 100 2.08 0.53 -8.03
CA LEU A 100 3.15 0.01 -7.19
C LEU A 100 2.82 -1.39 -6.63
N ARG A 101 1.57 -1.62 -6.20
CA ARG A 101 1.12 -2.96 -5.78
C ARG A 101 1.35 -4.00 -6.88
N ASN A 102 1.02 -3.66 -8.12
CA ASN A 102 1.20 -4.58 -9.25
C ASN A 102 2.68 -4.83 -9.55
N ILE A 103 3.53 -3.80 -9.48
CA ILE A 103 4.98 -3.98 -9.59
C ILE A 103 5.46 -4.94 -8.49
N LEU A 104 5.18 -4.66 -7.22
CA LEU A 104 5.66 -5.47 -6.10
C LEU A 104 5.10 -6.90 -6.10
N ALA A 105 3.85 -7.10 -6.55
CA ALA A 105 3.24 -8.43 -6.61
C ALA A 105 3.80 -9.32 -7.74
N HIS A 106 4.29 -8.73 -8.84
CA HIS A 106 4.68 -9.46 -10.04
C HIS A 106 6.17 -9.33 -10.41
N SER A 107 6.93 -8.51 -9.69
CA SER A 107 8.37 -8.40 -9.87
C SER A 107 9.13 -9.40 -9.02
N ARG A 108 10.34 -9.72 -9.41
CA ARG A 108 11.29 -10.42 -8.56
C ARG A 108 12.43 -9.50 -8.15
N LEU A 109 13.01 -9.76 -6.98
CA LEU A 109 14.23 -9.10 -6.55
C LEU A 109 15.38 -9.49 -7.48
N ASP A 110 16.13 -8.51 -7.96
CA ASP A 110 17.34 -8.76 -8.74
C ASP A 110 18.49 -9.13 -7.79
N THR A 111 18.89 -10.39 -7.85
CA THR A 111 20.04 -10.94 -7.13
C THR A 111 21.13 -11.41 -8.08
N SER A 112 21.16 -10.89 -9.32
CA SER A 112 22.19 -11.23 -10.29
C SER A 112 23.58 -10.81 -9.82
N ILE A 113 24.59 -11.61 -10.12
CA ILE A 113 25.98 -11.32 -9.80
C ILE A 113 26.42 -9.99 -10.39
N ASP A 114 25.99 -9.70 -11.61
CA ASP A 114 26.31 -8.43 -12.31
C ASP A 114 25.84 -7.23 -11.54
N TYR A 115 24.61 -7.28 -10.98
CA TYR A 115 24.09 -6.19 -10.15
C TYR A 115 24.77 -6.13 -8.78
N LEU A 116 24.88 -7.25 -8.08
CA LEU A 116 25.42 -7.29 -6.73
C LEU A 116 26.92 -7.00 -6.66
N SER A 117 27.69 -7.31 -7.73
CA SER A 117 29.11 -6.97 -7.80
C SER A 117 29.38 -5.46 -7.80
N THR A 118 28.40 -4.64 -8.17
CA THR A 118 28.47 -3.16 -8.06
C THR A 118 28.32 -2.67 -6.61
N LYS A 119 28.08 -3.56 -5.64
CA LYS A 119 27.81 -3.24 -4.23
C LYS A 119 26.69 -2.21 -4.06
N PRO A 120 25.48 -2.46 -4.63
CA PRO A 120 24.42 -1.47 -4.66
C PRO A 120 23.84 -1.24 -3.26
N GLU A 121 23.51 0.03 -2.95
CA GLU A 121 22.78 0.40 -1.72
C GLU A 121 21.28 0.26 -1.89
N ASN A 122 20.78 0.28 -3.13
CA ASN A 122 19.37 0.28 -3.49
C ASN A 122 18.88 -1.12 -3.81
N ILE A 123 17.57 -1.36 -3.66
CA ILE A 123 16.94 -2.59 -4.13
C ILE A 123 16.54 -2.42 -5.60
N ARG A 124 16.79 -3.42 -6.43
CA ARG A 124 16.35 -3.46 -7.82
C ARG A 124 15.37 -4.61 -8.01
N PHE A 125 14.21 -4.29 -8.60
CA PHE A 125 13.23 -5.28 -9.01
C PHE A 125 13.23 -5.43 -10.52
N GLU A 126 13.09 -6.67 -10.97
CA GLU A 126 12.91 -7.03 -12.37
C GLU A 126 11.46 -7.42 -12.62
N PHE A 127 10.89 -6.90 -13.69
CA PHE A 127 9.57 -7.35 -14.10
C PHE A 127 9.44 -7.32 -15.62
N TYR A 128 8.61 -8.24 -16.16
CA TYR A 128 8.37 -8.33 -17.59
C TYR A 128 7.16 -7.49 -17.99
N LYS A 129 7.34 -6.60 -18.96
CA LYS A 129 6.27 -5.81 -19.54
C LYS A 129 6.38 -5.85 -21.07
N ASN A 130 5.30 -6.28 -21.73
CA ASN A 130 5.25 -6.38 -23.19
C ASN A 130 6.42 -7.18 -23.79
N GLY A 131 6.83 -8.26 -23.14
CA GLY A 131 7.95 -9.11 -23.56
C GLY A 131 9.34 -8.54 -23.33
N ARG A 132 9.46 -7.42 -22.63
CA ARG A 132 10.74 -6.80 -22.27
C ARG A 132 10.92 -6.82 -20.75
N MET A 133 12.16 -7.02 -20.32
CA MET A 133 12.54 -6.87 -18.92
C MET A 133 12.72 -5.39 -18.60
N GLU A 134 11.99 -4.90 -17.61
CA GLU A 134 12.15 -3.56 -17.04
C GLU A 134 12.73 -3.70 -15.62
N HIS A 135 13.52 -2.69 -15.21
CA HIS A 135 14.10 -2.61 -13.87
C HIS A 135 13.52 -1.42 -13.11
N HIS A 136 13.10 -1.67 -11.88
CA HIS A 136 12.68 -0.63 -10.94
C HIS A 136 13.65 -0.57 -9.76
N ILE A 137 14.27 0.60 -9.55
CA ILE A 137 15.21 0.83 -8.46
C ILE A 137 14.49 1.58 -7.35
N PHE A 138 14.58 1.04 -6.13
CA PHE A 138 14.02 1.63 -4.93
C PHE A 138 15.13 2.00 -3.96
N THR A 139 15.28 3.31 -3.74
CA THR A 139 16.12 3.84 -2.66
C THR A 139 15.40 3.72 -1.33
N SER A 140 16.12 3.73 -0.22
CA SER A 140 15.52 3.75 1.12
C SER A 140 14.55 4.92 1.30
N GLU A 141 14.87 6.09 0.74
CA GLU A 141 14.00 7.27 0.79
C GLU A 141 12.71 7.07 -0.01
N LEU A 142 12.81 6.52 -1.24
CA LEU A 142 11.63 6.23 -2.06
C LEU A 142 10.73 5.19 -1.38
N ILE A 143 11.31 4.15 -0.76
CA ILE A 143 10.58 3.15 0.02
C ILE A 143 9.80 3.83 1.15
N ARG A 144 10.49 4.66 1.95
CA ARG A 144 9.87 5.41 3.06
C ARG A 144 8.73 6.30 2.56
N GLN A 145 8.96 7.04 1.48
CA GLN A 145 7.94 7.90 0.88
C GLN A 145 6.71 7.10 0.45
N LYS A 146 6.88 5.96 -0.24
CA LYS A 146 5.75 5.13 -0.70
C LYS A 146 4.95 4.51 0.45
N LEU A 147 5.59 4.17 1.56
CA LEU A 147 4.90 3.73 2.77
C LEU A 147 4.10 4.87 3.42
N ILE A 148 4.63 6.09 3.45
CA ILE A 148 3.92 7.29 3.94
C ILE A 148 2.71 7.58 3.05
N GLU A 149 2.87 7.59 1.73
CA GLU A 149 1.79 7.86 0.77
C GLU A 149 0.63 6.85 0.93
N SER A 150 0.93 5.55 1.03
CA SER A 150 -0.09 4.53 1.23
C SER A 150 -0.80 4.66 2.58
N ASN A 151 -0.08 5.04 3.64
CA ASN A 151 -0.68 5.30 4.95
C ASN A 151 -1.53 6.58 4.93
N THR A 152 -1.11 7.62 4.24
CA THR A 152 -1.90 8.85 4.06
C THR A 152 -3.23 8.55 3.37
N LEU A 153 -3.20 7.75 2.30
CA LEU A 153 -4.42 7.28 1.63
C LEU A 153 -5.33 6.51 2.59
N PHE A 154 -4.78 5.63 3.42
CA PHE A 154 -5.56 4.89 4.42
C PHE A 154 -6.25 5.81 5.44
N VAL A 155 -5.55 6.86 5.92
CA VAL A 155 -6.13 7.88 6.81
C VAL A 155 -7.25 8.64 6.12
N GLN A 156 -7.06 9.09 4.88
CA GLN A 156 -8.11 9.76 4.11
C GLN A 156 -9.35 8.87 3.95
N LEU A 157 -9.16 7.58 3.68
CA LEU A 157 -10.27 6.64 3.60
C LEU A 157 -11.00 6.47 4.94
N SER A 158 -10.29 6.50 6.06
CA SER A 158 -10.92 6.45 7.38
C SER A 158 -11.79 7.68 7.64
N GLU A 159 -11.35 8.88 7.25
CA GLU A 159 -12.14 10.11 7.35
C GLU A 159 -13.37 10.08 6.43
N ILE A 160 -13.23 9.56 5.21
CA ILE A 160 -14.34 9.37 4.27
C ILE A 160 -15.36 8.38 4.85
N MET A 161 -14.88 7.27 5.46
CA MET A 161 -15.77 6.29 6.09
C MET A 161 -16.60 6.91 7.22
N VAL A 162 -15.99 7.76 8.06
CA VAL A 162 -16.72 8.53 9.07
C VAL A 162 -17.79 9.41 8.43
N GLY A 163 -17.44 10.10 7.35
CA GLY A 163 -18.39 10.95 6.62
C GLY A 163 -19.56 10.16 6.01
N ILE A 164 -19.35 8.92 5.59
CA ILE A 164 -20.38 8.03 5.03
C ILE A 164 -21.24 7.41 6.13
N SER A 165 -20.62 6.93 7.22
CA SER A 165 -21.30 6.17 8.29
C SER A 165 -21.87 7.04 9.41
N GLY A 166 -21.35 8.26 9.58
CA GLY A 166 -21.63 9.09 10.75
C GLY A 166 -21.02 8.57 12.06
N ASP A 167 -20.17 7.53 12.01
CA ASP A 167 -19.61 6.85 13.18
C ASP A 167 -18.11 7.15 13.33
N ASP A 168 -17.76 7.92 14.36
CA ASP A 168 -16.40 8.30 14.69
C ASP A 168 -15.48 7.13 15.07
N SER A 169 -16.01 5.93 15.35
CA SER A 169 -15.21 4.74 15.65
C SER A 169 -14.28 4.31 14.50
N TYR A 170 -14.60 4.73 13.28
CA TYR A 170 -13.77 4.49 12.09
C TYR A 170 -12.56 5.43 11.95
N LYS A 171 -12.43 6.49 12.79
CA LYS A 171 -11.26 7.36 12.76
C LYS A 171 -10.01 6.59 13.17
N VAL A 172 -9.08 6.45 12.23
CA VAL A 172 -7.75 5.93 12.52
C VAL A 172 -6.95 7.00 13.27
N LYS A 173 -6.61 6.73 14.52
CA LYS A 173 -5.65 7.57 15.24
C LYS A 173 -4.27 7.32 14.63
N THR A 174 -3.74 8.27 13.88
CA THR A 174 -2.36 8.25 13.40
C THR A 174 -1.42 8.44 14.59
N THR A 175 -1.11 7.36 15.28
CA THR A 175 0.06 7.32 16.15
C THR A 175 1.27 6.95 15.30
N TYR A 176 1.78 7.91 14.53
CA TYR A 176 3.18 7.85 14.14
C TYR A 176 3.97 8.02 15.43
N HIS A 177 4.40 6.93 16.01
CA HIS A 177 5.46 6.97 17.00
C HIS A 177 6.71 7.44 16.27
N ASP A 178 7.11 8.66 16.55
CA ASP A 178 8.42 9.24 16.30
C ASP A 178 9.46 8.45 17.14
N SER A 179 9.58 7.15 16.86
CA SER A 179 10.52 6.25 17.56
C SER A 179 11.97 6.53 17.17
N GLU A 180 12.20 7.35 16.14
CA GLU A 180 13.55 7.70 15.71
C GLU A 180 14.14 8.92 16.47
N ARG A 181 13.33 9.77 17.13
CA ARG A 181 13.87 10.90 17.91
C ARG A 181 14.46 10.52 19.27
N LYS A 182 14.23 9.31 19.75
CA LYS A 182 14.76 8.88 21.07
C LYS A 182 16.14 8.25 21.03
N THR A 183 16.67 7.89 19.88
CA THR A 183 18.00 7.24 19.78
C THR A 183 19.16 8.24 19.76
N GLU A 184 18.94 9.49 19.44
CA GLU A 184 20.00 10.52 19.43
C GLU A 184 20.24 11.20 20.78
N SER A 185 19.33 11.05 21.76
CA SER A 185 19.48 11.67 23.09
C SER A 185 20.17 10.78 24.14
N LEU A 186 20.57 9.55 23.78
CA LEU A 186 21.27 8.62 24.68
C LEU A 186 22.76 8.43 24.35
N GLN A 187 23.30 9.23 23.42
CA GLN A 187 24.75 9.25 23.09
C GLN A 187 25.40 10.63 23.39
N ARG A 188 24.99 11.31 24.45
CA ARG A 188 25.73 12.43 25.01
C ARG A 188 25.97 12.23 26.49
#